data_962f21717b1a92e806f34cac17df5e01
#
_entry.id   962f21717b1a92e806f34cac17df5e01
#
_cell.length_a   1.000
_cell.length_b   1.000
_cell.length_c   1.000
_cell.angle_alpha   90.00
_cell.angle_beta   90.00
_cell.angle_gamma   90.00
#
_symmetry.space_group_name_H-M   'P 1'
#
loop_
_entity.id
_entity.type
_entity.pdbx_description
1 polymer ?
#
loop_
_entity_poly.entity_id
_entity_poly.type
_entity_poly.pdbx_seq_one_letter_code
_entity_poly.pdbx_strand_id
1 'polypeptide(L)'
;MTIDFRPARMEDAEQIYRFVQAMPAEENGFVNEQYGIPREQFMAETLPAMIAWSRGEQLKEGYAPETDCFLYVDGEAAGMFKLRHHLNAFLENGPGHIGYGLLPQYRGKGLATEGLRRALAYIDTLLPAEETEVYFSVNKDNPASLKVQLHCGAYIHHEDEQEYYTRIPRKK
;
A
#
# COMPACT_ATOMS: atom_id res chain seq x y z
N MET A 1 2.17 4.97 -22.71
CA MET A 1 2.16 5.14 -21.24
C MET A 1 3.13 4.15 -20.62
N THR A 2 4.12 4.66 -19.90
CA THR A 2 5.11 3.85 -19.21
C THR A 2 4.67 3.67 -17.76
N ILE A 3 4.66 2.43 -17.27
CA ILE A 3 4.27 2.12 -15.90
C ILE A 3 5.43 1.40 -15.20
N ASP A 4 5.90 1.99 -14.10
CA ASP A 4 6.89 1.39 -13.21
C ASP A 4 6.31 1.18 -11.83
N PHE A 5 6.83 0.20 -11.12
CA PHE A 5 6.43 -0.08 -9.73
C PHE A 5 7.67 -0.51 -8.95
N ARG A 6 7.96 0.21 -7.87
CA ARG A 6 9.16 -0.08 -7.08
C ARG A 6 9.05 0.45 -5.66
N PRO A 7 9.82 -0.13 -4.72
CA PRO A 7 9.87 0.38 -3.35
C PRO A 7 10.45 1.79 -3.27
N ALA A 8 10.10 2.49 -2.21
CA ALA A 8 10.63 3.81 -1.90
C ALA A 8 12.16 3.77 -1.84
N ARG A 9 12.80 4.73 -2.49
CA ARG A 9 14.25 4.90 -2.52
C ARG A 9 14.60 6.39 -2.55
N MET A 10 15.82 6.72 -2.13
CA MET A 10 16.24 8.12 -2.06
C MET A 10 16.29 8.81 -3.42
N GLU A 11 16.58 8.07 -4.50
CA GLU A 11 16.61 8.58 -5.88
C GLU A 11 15.26 9.13 -6.35
N ASP A 12 14.17 8.64 -5.77
CA ASP A 12 12.81 9.07 -6.10
C ASP A 12 12.22 10.07 -5.09
N ALA A 13 13.06 10.61 -4.18
CA ALA A 13 12.62 11.43 -3.07
C ALA A 13 11.70 12.60 -3.46
N GLU A 14 12.01 13.30 -4.54
CA GLU A 14 11.23 14.43 -5.01
C GLU A 14 9.82 14.00 -5.49
N GLN A 15 9.77 12.91 -6.25
CA GLN A 15 8.51 12.36 -6.74
C GLN A 15 7.63 11.86 -5.59
N ILE A 16 8.25 11.15 -4.64
CA ILE A 16 7.54 10.64 -3.45
C ILE A 16 7.01 11.81 -2.62
N TYR A 17 7.83 12.84 -2.40
CA TYR A 17 7.41 14.01 -1.64
C TYR A 17 6.21 14.71 -2.27
N ARG A 18 6.24 14.95 -3.59
CA ARG A 18 5.11 15.52 -4.32
C ARG A 18 3.84 14.69 -4.16
N PHE A 19 3.98 13.37 -4.27
CA PHE A 19 2.85 12.46 -4.12
C PHE A 19 2.23 12.56 -2.72
N VAL A 20 3.04 12.45 -1.66
CA VAL A 20 2.51 12.42 -0.28
C VAL A 20 1.95 13.79 0.15
N GLN A 21 2.37 14.89 -0.47
CA GLN A 21 1.76 16.20 -0.24
C GLN A 21 0.49 16.41 -1.06
N ALA A 22 0.33 15.72 -2.18
CA ALA A 22 -0.88 15.80 -3.01
C ALA A 22 -1.98 14.86 -2.52
N MET A 23 -1.64 13.79 -1.84
CA MET A 23 -2.59 12.83 -1.28
C MET A 23 -3.10 13.34 0.08
N PRO A 24 -4.42 13.36 0.34
CA PRO A 24 -4.95 13.75 1.64
C PRO A 24 -4.40 12.90 2.79
N ALA A 25 -4.42 13.45 4.01
CA ALA A 25 -3.98 12.73 5.20
C ALA A 25 -4.79 11.45 5.45
N GLU A 26 -6.06 11.46 5.06
CA GLU A 26 -6.92 10.29 5.10
C GLU A 26 -7.93 10.38 3.96
N GLU A 27 -8.14 9.27 3.24
CA GLU A 27 -9.17 9.18 2.22
C GLU A 27 -9.60 7.72 2.07
N ASN A 28 -10.89 7.45 2.28
CA ASN A 28 -11.49 6.12 2.11
C ASN A 28 -10.74 5.01 2.88
N GLY A 29 -10.25 5.33 4.08
CA GLY A 29 -9.52 4.38 4.92
C GLY A 29 -8.02 4.28 4.63
N PHE A 30 -7.53 4.92 3.56
CA PHE A 30 -6.10 5.03 3.31
C PHE A 30 -5.53 6.19 4.12
N VAL A 31 -4.56 5.90 5.00
CA VAL A 31 -3.92 6.89 5.86
C VAL A 31 -2.56 7.27 5.28
N ASN A 32 -2.37 8.58 5.06
CA ASN A 32 -1.11 9.17 4.60
C ASN A 32 -0.47 9.96 5.73
N GLU A 33 0.38 9.32 6.50
CA GLU A 33 1.05 9.91 7.66
C GLU A 33 2.07 10.98 7.27
N GLN A 34 2.50 11.03 6.02
CA GLN A 34 3.51 11.96 5.53
C GLN A 34 2.92 13.30 5.06
N TYR A 35 1.60 13.41 5.02
CA TYR A 35 0.95 14.66 4.62
C TYR A 35 1.31 15.80 5.57
N GLY A 36 1.72 16.93 5.02
CA GLY A 36 2.05 18.13 5.80
C GLY A 36 3.44 18.16 6.40
N ILE A 37 4.24 17.12 6.24
CA ILE A 37 5.63 17.11 6.71
C ILE A 37 6.45 18.08 5.87
N PRO A 38 7.22 19.00 6.49
CA PRO A 38 8.09 19.91 5.75
C PRO A 38 9.12 19.16 4.88
N ARG A 39 9.42 19.71 3.70
CA ARG A 39 10.31 19.06 2.73
C ARG A 39 11.67 18.65 3.33
N GLU A 40 12.30 19.54 4.09
CA GLU A 40 13.61 19.25 4.69
C GLU A 40 13.54 18.07 5.67
N GLN A 41 12.51 18.03 6.50
CA GLN A 41 12.28 16.92 7.44
C GLN A 41 11.99 15.63 6.69
N PHE A 42 11.18 15.70 5.63
CA PHE A 42 10.89 14.53 4.81
C PHE A 42 12.16 13.92 4.22
N MET A 43 13.02 14.75 3.61
CA MET A 43 14.25 14.28 2.98
C MET A 43 15.26 13.75 3.99
N ALA A 44 15.40 14.42 5.15
CA ALA A 44 16.43 14.09 6.14
C ALA A 44 16.02 12.96 7.10
N GLU A 45 14.73 12.81 7.40
CA GLU A 45 14.24 11.91 8.45
C GLU A 45 13.17 10.94 7.99
N THR A 46 12.10 11.45 7.35
CA THR A 46 10.90 10.64 7.07
C THR A 46 11.15 9.58 6.02
N LEU A 47 11.67 9.94 4.86
CA LEU A 47 11.94 8.99 3.80
C LEU A 47 13.02 7.97 4.21
N PRO A 48 14.13 8.37 4.83
CA PRO A 48 15.08 7.40 5.37
C PRO A 48 14.46 6.42 6.37
N ALA A 49 13.55 6.89 7.24
CA ALA A 49 12.84 6.01 8.19
C ALA A 49 11.91 5.01 7.48
N MET A 50 11.17 5.45 6.46
CA MET A 50 10.34 4.55 5.65
C MET A 50 11.18 3.43 5.01
N ILE A 51 12.35 3.78 4.49
CA ILE A 51 13.28 2.80 3.90
C ILE A 51 13.84 1.86 4.98
N ALA A 52 14.20 2.39 6.15
CA ALA A 52 14.69 1.59 7.27
C ALA A 52 13.64 0.58 7.76
N TRP A 53 12.37 0.97 7.83
CA TRP A 53 11.26 0.09 8.22
C TRP A 53 11.10 -1.08 7.24
N SER A 54 11.35 -0.86 5.96
CA SER A 54 11.31 -1.94 4.97
C SER A 54 12.38 -3.01 5.20
N ARG A 55 13.43 -2.67 5.94
CA ARG A 55 14.50 -3.60 6.34
C ARG A 55 14.29 -4.20 7.73
N GLY A 56 13.17 -3.85 8.40
CA GLY A 56 12.95 -4.26 9.78
C GLY A 56 13.71 -3.47 10.82
N GLU A 57 14.29 -2.33 10.43
CA GLU A 57 15.05 -1.45 11.33
C GLU A 57 14.13 -0.42 11.98
N GLN A 58 14.44 0.00 13.21
CA GLN A 58 13.71 1.03 13.95
C GLN A 58 12.23 0.71 14.19
N LEU A 59 11.87 -0.56 14.19
CA LEU A 59 10.50 -0.97 14.46
C LEU A 59 10.18 -0.89 15.95
N LYS A 60 8.95 -0.46 16.24
CA LYS A 60 8.39 -0.60 17.58
C LYS A 60 8.05 -2.07 17.83
N GLU A 61 8.11 -2.48 19.10
CA GLU A 61 7.72 -3.84 19.50
C GLU A 61 6.31 -4.18 18.99
N GLY A 62 6.17 -5.35 18.39
CA GLY A 62 4.89 -5.84 17.84
C GLY A 62 4.52 -5.32 16.45
N TYR A 63 5.30 -4.39 15.88
CA TYR A 63 5.06 -3.89 14.52
C TYR A 63 5.68 -4.82 13.48
N ALA A 64 5.01 -4.98 12.35
CA ALA A 64 5.57 -5.67 11.19
C ALA A 64 6.39 -4.70 10.34
N PRO A 65 7.47 -5.16 9.70
CA PRO A 65 8.13 -4.36 8.66
C PRO A 65 7.14 -4.02 7.54
N GLU A 66 7.31 -2.84 6.94
CA GLU A 66 6.46 -2.38 5.86
C GLU A 66 7.33 -1.81 4.74
N THR A 67 7.07 -2.26 3.53
CA THR A 67 7.68 -1.68 2.33
C THR A 67 6.64 -0.80 1.64
N ASP A 68 6.93 0.48 1.52
CA ASP A 68 6.10 1.40 0.77
C ASP A 68 6.56 1.42 -0.69
N CYS A 69 5.72 0.88 -1.58
CA CYS A 69 5.97 0.88 -3.01
C CYS A 69 5.17 1.98 -3.69
N PHE A 70 5.70 2.49 -4.79
CA PHE A 70 5.03 3.51 -5.58
C PHE A 70 4.82 3.06 -7.01
N LEU A 71 3.64 3.36 -7.54
CA LEU A 71 3.32 3.21 -8.95
C LEU A 71 3.65 4.52 -9.65
N TYR A 72 4.47 4.44 -10.69
CA TYR A 72 4.84 5.59 -11.52
C TYR A 72 4.20 5.47 -12.89
N VAL A 73 3.63 6.55 -13.36
CA VAL A 73 3.07 6.67 -14.71
C VAL A 73 3.82 7.79 -15.43
N ASP A 74 4.50 7.44 -16.50
CA ASP A 74 5.34 8.38 -17.26
C ASP A 74 6.32 9.16 -16.37
N GLY A 75 6.89 8.48 -15.37
CA GLY A 75 7.86 9.04 -14.44
C GLY A 75 7.30 9.78 -13.22
N GLU A 76 5.99 9.99 -13.17
CA GLU A 76 5.35 10.68 -12.04
C GLU A 76 4.70 9.68 -11.08
N ALA A 77 4.88 9.88 -9.76
CA ALA A 77 4.27 9.02 -8.76
C ALA A 77 2.74 9.17 -8.77
N ALA A 78 2.04 8.11 -9.07
CA ALA A 78 0.60 8.07 -9.27
C ALA A 78 -0.15 7.38 -8.12
N GLY A 79 0.49 6.43 -7.46
CA GLY A 79 -0.12 5.64 -6.38
C GLY A 79 0.90 5.15 -5.38
N MET A 80 0.41 4.88 -4.16
CA MET A 80 1.21 4.32 -3.08
C MET A 80 0.57 3.01 -2.61
N PHE A 81 1.42 2.01 -2.36
CA PHE A 81 1.04 0.68 -1.91
C PHE A 81 1.88 0.34 -0.69
N LYS A 82 1.22 0.16 0.45
CA LYS A 82 1.88 -0.22 1.70
C LYS A 82 1.85 -1.74 1.84
N LEU A 83 3.01 -2.37 1.83
CA LEU A 83 3.16 -3.82 1.86
C LEU A 83 3.74 -4.25 3.21
N ARG A 84 2.91 -4.86 4.07
CA ARG A 84 3.33 -5.35 5.38
C ARG A 84 3.85 -6.78 5.24
N HIS A 85 5.03 -7.04 5.82
CA HIS A 85 5.80 -8.26 5.54
C HIS A 85 5.25 -9.50 6.22
N HIS A 86 4.41 -9.35 7.23
CA HIS A 86 3.69 -10.44 7.90
C HIS A 86 2.51 -9.86 8.69
N LEU A 87 1.58 -10.72 9.08
CA LEU A 87 0.47 -10.33 9.93
C LEU A 87 0.89 -10.32 11.41
N ASN A 88 0.26 -9.44 12.16
CA ASN A 88 0.14 -9.48 13.61
C ASN A 88 -1.36 -9.42 13.93
N ALA A 89 -1.74 -9.47 15.21
CA ALA A 89 -3.15 -9.49 15.60
C ALA A 89 -3.92 -8.26 15.08
N PHE A 90 -3.31 -7.09 15.11
CA PHE A 90 -3.91 -5.85 14.60
C PHE A 90 -4.16 -5.90 13.09
N LEU A 91 -3.16 -6.33 12.32
CA LEU A 91 -3.26 -6.41 10.85
C LEU A 91 -4.23 -7.50 10.42
N GLU A 92 -4.18 -8.66 11.09
CA GLU A 92 -5.06 -9.81 10.78
C GLU A 92 -6.54 -9.46 10.94
N ASN A 93 -6.86 -8.69 11.97
CA ASN A 93 -8.23 -8.29 12.29
C ASN A 93 -8.59 -6.88 11.77
N GLY A 94 -7.74 -6.28 10.97
CA GLY A 94 -7.90 -4.92 10.49
C GLY A 94 -7.39 -4.74 9.05
N PRO A 95 -6.39 -3.86 8.85
CA PRO A 95 -6.01 -3.42 7.51
C PRO A 95 -5.34 -4.49 6.62
N GLY A 96 -4.94 -5.63 7.17
CA GLY A 96 -4.33 -6.70 6.40
C GLY A 96 -2.92 -6.39 5.91
N HIS A 97 -2.51 -7.08 4.83
CA HIS A 97 -1.16 -6.97 4.26
C HIS A 97 -0.95 -5.73 3.39
N ILE A 98 -1.96 -5.32 2.63
CA ILE A 98 -1.79 -4.26 1.62
C ILE A 98 -2.85 -3.17 1.81
N GLY A 99 -2.38 -1.92 1.94
CA GLY A 99 -3.19 -0.73 1.81
C GLY A 99 -2.70 0.07 0.59
N TYR A 100 -3.61 0.73 -0.14
CA TYR A 100 -3.20 1.49 -1.32
C TYR A 100 -4.12 2.66 -1.60
N GLY A 101 -3.58 3.65 -2.32
CA GLY A 101 -4.32 4.79 -2.80
C GLY A 101 -3.67 5.40 -4.03
N LEU A 102 -4.48 5.96 -4.91
CA LEU A 102 -4.04 6.66 -6.12
C LEU A 102 -4.47 8.12 -6.04
N LEU A 103 -3.66 9.01 -6.63
CA LEU A 103 -4.09 10.39 -6.84
C LEU A 103 -5.30 10.46 -7.77
N PRO A 104 -6.23 11.41 -7.56
CA PRO A 104 -7.49 11.47 -8.29
C PRO A 104 -7.36 11.43 -9.81
N GLN A 105 -6.36 12.14 -10.38
CA GLN A 105 -6.16 12.19 -11.82
C GLN A 105 -5.77 10.86 -12.46
N TYR A 106 -5.38 9.88 -11.66
CA TYR A 106 -5.00 8.54 -12.15
C TYR A 106 -6.08 7.49 -11.95
N ARG A 107 -7.21 7.86 -11.36
CA ARG A 107 -8.33 6.93 -11.09
C ARG A 107 -9.15 6.67 -12.34
N GLY A 108 -9.89 5.56 -12.35
CA GLY A 108 -10.79 5.21 -13.46
C GLY A 108 -10.11 4.78 -14.76
N LYS A 109 -8.83 4.40 -14.70
CA LYS A 109 -8.01 4.06 -15.87
C LYS A 109 -7.39 2.65 -15.78
N GLY A 110 -7.84 1.84 -14.82
CA GLY A 110 -7.28 0.50 -14.59
C GLY A 110 -5.94 0.48 -13.87
N LEU A 111 -5.41 1.63 -13.47
CA LEU A 111 -4.09 1.75 -12.85
C LEU A 111 -4.02 1.16 -11.44
N ALA A 112 -5.11 1.23 -10.67
CA ALA A 112 -5.17 0.59 -9.36
C ALA A 112 -5.08 -0.92 -9.47
N THR A 113 -5.74 -1.52 -10.44
CA THR A 113 -5.69 -2.96 -10.72
C THR A 113 -4.28 -3.38 -11.15
N GLU A 114 -3.65 -2.61 -12.04
CA GLU A 114 -2.28 -2.87 -12.48
C GLU A 114 -1.29 -2.75 -11.31
N GLY A 115 -1.44 -1.70 -10.51
CA GLY A 115 -0.62 -1.50 -9.32
C GLY A 115 -0.78 -2.63 -8.31
N LEU A 116 -2.02 -3.07 -8.06
CA LEU A 116 -2.26 -4.17 -7.12
C LEU A 116 -1.68 -5.50 -7.63
N ARG A 117 -1.76 -5.79 -8.94
CA ARG A 117 -1.10 -6.97 -9.51
C ARG A 117 0.41 -6.96 -9.26
N ARG A 118 1.04 -5.82 -9.45
CA ARG A 118 2.48 -5.66 -9.20
C ARG A 118 2.81 -5.76 -7.71
N ALA A 119 1.97 -5.18 -6.86
CA ALA A 119 2.10 -5.27 -5.41
C ALA A 119 1.98 -6.72 -4.93
N LEU A 120 1.05 -7.49 -5.47
CA LEU A 120 0.88 -8.92 -5.15
C LEU A 120 2.11 -9.74 -5.54
N ALA A 121 2.68 -9.49 -6.72
CA ALA A 121 3.90 -10.14 -7.14
C ALA A 121 5.09 -9.80 -6.23
N TYR A 122 5.17 -8.54 -5.80
CA TYR A 122 6.25 -8.09 -4.93
C TYR A 122 6.11 -8.67 -3.51
N ILE A 123 4.91 -8.57 -2.93
CA ILE A 123 4.68 -9.02 -1.54
C ILE A 123 4.87 -10.55 -1.40
N ASP A 124 4.63 -11.29 -2.46
CA ASP A 124 4.84 -12.73 -2.46
C ASP A 124 6.30 -13.11 -2.17
N THR A 125 7.24 -12.22 -2.47
CA THR A 125 8.65 -12.39 -2.13
C THR A 125 8.97 -12.08 -0.67
N LEU A 126 8.05 -11.46 0.07
CA LEU A 126 8.27 -10.97 1.44
C LEU A 126 7.55 -11.82 2.49
N LEU A 127 6.40 -12.38 2.15
CA LEU A 127 5.54 -13.06 3.13
C LEU A 127 6.13 -14.41 3.58
N PRO A 128 5.93 -14.76 4.87
CA PRO A 128 6.23 -16.11 5.36
C PRO A 128 5.42 -17.16 4.58
N ALA A 129 5.98 -18.36 4.47
CA ALA A 129 5.32 -19.46 3.75
C ALA A 129 3.99 -19.87 4.39
N GLU A 130 3.83 -19.69 5.70
CA GLU A 130 2.64 -20.02 6.48
C GLU A 130 1.46 -19.09 6.16
N GLU A 131 1.73 -17.87 5.69
CA GLU A 131 0.71 -16.91 5.29
C GLU A 131 0.33 -17.19 3.84
N THR A 132 -0.67 -18.02 3.66
CA THR A 132 -1.06 -18.56 2.35
C THR A 132 -2.01 -17.65 1.57
N GLU A 133 -2.51 -16.59 2.19
CA GLU A 133 -3.41 -15.62 1.58
C GLU A 133 -2.95 -14.20 1.90
N VAL A 134 -3.23 -13.28 0.99
CA VAL A 134 -3.01 -11.85 1.20
C VAL A 134 -4.32 -11.23 1.69
N TYR A 135 -4.27 -10.55 2.83
CA TYR A 135 -5.43 -9.98 3.52
C TYR A 135 -5.59 -8.50 3.20
N PHE A 136 -6.85 -8.07 3.05
CA PHE A 136 -7.24 -6.67 2.83
C PHE A 136 -8.44 -6.32 3.71
N SER A 137 -8.64 -5.03 3.94
CA SER A 137 -9.92 -4.48 4.35
C SER A 137 -10.31 -3.36 3.38
N VAL A 138 -11.61 -3.15 3.21
CA VAL A 138 -12.11 -2.08 2.36
C VAL A 138 -13.44 -1.57 2.91
N ASN A 139 -13.59 -0.24 2.98
CA ASN A 139 -14.83 0.39 3.42
C ASN A 139 -15.97 0.03 2.47
N LYS A 140 -17.15 -0.26 3.02
CA LYS A 140 -18.35 -0.58 2.22
C LYS A 140 -18.79 0.57 1.30
N ASP A 141 -18.44 1.80 1.66
CA ASP A 141 -18.69 2.98 0.84
C ASP A 141 -17.58 3.26 -0.19
N ASN A 142 -16.62 2.33 -0.35
CA ASN A 142 -15.56 2.39 -1.36
C ASN A 142 -15.66 1.22 -2.35
N PRO A 143 -16.72 1.17 -3.18
CA PRO A 143 -16.93 0.06 -4.12
C PRO A 143 -15.84 -0.04 -5.18
N ALA A 144 -15.18 1.07 -5.51
CA ALA A 144 -14.10 1.09 -6.50
C ALA A 144 -12.91 0.23 -6.03
N SER A 145 -12.51 0.34 -4.75
CA SER A 145 -11.42 -0.46 -4.20
C SER A 145 -11.80 -1.94 -4.10
N LEU A 146 -13.04 -2.26 -3.67
CA LEU A 146 -13.51 -3.64 -3.66
C LEU A 146 -13.44 -4.26 -5.05
N LYS A 147 -13.87 -3.53 -6.08
CA LYS A 147 -13.83 -3.99 -7.46
C LYS A 147 -12.40 -4.31 -7.92
N VAL A 148 -11.44 -3.47 -7.56
CA VAL A 148 -10.02 -3.69 -7.86
C VAL A 148 -9.55 -5.01 -7.23
N GLN A 149 -9.87 -5.24 -5.96
CA GLN A 149 -9.49 -6.46 -5.25
C GLN A 149 -10.12 -7.71 -5.88
N LEU A 150 -11.42 -7.65 -6.20
CA LEU A 150 -12.12 -8.75 -6.85
C LEU A 150 -11.55 -9.08 -8.23
N HIS A 151 -11.19 -8.07 -9.03
CA HIS A 151 -10.51 -8.25 -10.31
C HIS A 151 -9.14 -8.92 -10.17
N CYS A 152 -8.48 -8.77 -9.03
CA CYS A 152 -7.20 -9.41 -8.73
C CYS A 152 -7.35 -10.80 -8.08
N GLY A 153 -8.57 -11.32 -7.98
CA GLY A 153 -8.81 -12.67 -7.48
C GLY A 153 -9.25 -12.75 -6.02
N ALA A 154 -9.61 -11.61 -5.42
CA ALA A 154 -10.08 -11.60 -4.04
C ALA A 154 -11.49 -12.21 -3.92
N TYR A 155 -11.75 -12.74 -2.73
CA TYR A 155 -13.08 -13.09 -2.27
C TYR A 155 -13.35 -12.40 -0.94
N ILE A 156 -14.62 -12.19 -0.61
CA ILE A 156 -15.02 -11.63 0.68
C ILE A 156 -15.00 -12.77 1.70
N HIS A 157 -14.07 -12.70 2.66
CA HIS A 157 -13.97 -13.70 3.72
C HIS A 157 -15.02 -13.45 4.80
N HIS A 158 -15.17 -12.22 5.22
CA HIS A 158 -16.20 -11.78 6.18
C HIS A 158 -16.41 -10.26 6.07
N GLU A 159 -17.40 -9.76 6.80
CA GLU A 159 -17.71 -8.33 6.83
C GLU A 159 -18.22 -7.93 8.20
N ASP A 160 -18.14 -6.63 8.51
CA ASP A 160 -18.82 -6.00 9.62
C ASP A 160 -19.74 -4.90 9.08
N GLU A 161 -20.21 -4.00 9.94
CA GLU A 161 -21.11 -2.92 9.52
C GLU A 161 -20.46 -1.90 8.58
N GLN A 162 -19.12 -1.76 8.63
CA GLN A 162 -18.39 -0.70 7.95
C GLN A 162 -17.49 -1.22 6.83
N GLU A 163 -16.96 -2.43 6.95
CA GLU A 163 -15.93 -2.95 6.05
C GLU A 163 -16.20 -4.36 5.55
N TYR A 164 -15.69 -4.62 4.35
CA TYR A 164 -15.43 -5.97 3.87
C TYR A 164 -14.00 -6.35 4.18
N TYR A 165 -13.79 -7.61 4.58
CA TYR A 165 -12.47 -8.20 4.77
C TYR A 165 -12.26 -9.24 3.68
N THR A 166 -11.35 -8.93 2.77
CA THR A 166 -11.13 -9.74 1.57
C THR A 166 -9.78 -10.43 1.63
N ARG A 167 -9.65 -11.51 0.88
CA ARG A 167 -8.42 -12.30 0.80
C ARG A 167 -8.16 -12.73 -0.63
N ILE A 168 -6.87 -12.77 -0.98
CA ILE A 168 -6.40 -13.30 -2.26
C ILE A 168 -5.48 -14.48 -1.96
N PRO A 169 -5.82 -15.70 -2.41
CA PRO A 169 -4.92 -16.85 -2.25
C PRO A 169 -3.61 -16.62 -2.99
N ARG A 170 -2.50 -16.94 -2.33
CA ARG A 170 -1.18 -16.89 -2.96
C ARG A 170 -1.04 -18.05 -3.92
N LYS A 171 -0.43 -17.79 -5.05
CA LYS A 171 -0.07 -18.83 -6.01
C LYS A 171 1.10 -19.64 -5.47
N LYS A 172 0.99 -20.94 -5.53
CA LYS A 172 2.08 -21.85 -5.14
C LYS A 172 3.09 -21.99 -6.28
#